data_e746e4fb57aad0f3aa1796ce207e567d
#
_entry.id   e746e4fb57aad0f3aa1796ce207e567d
#
_cell.length_a   1.000
_cell.length_b   1.000
_cell.length_c   1.000
_cell.angle_alpha   90.00
_cell.angle_beta   90.00
_cell.angle_gamma   90.00
#
_symmetry.space_group_name_H-M   'P 1'
#
loop_
_entity.id
_entity.type
_entity.pdbx_description
1 polymer ?
#
loop_
_entity_poly.entity_id
_entity_poly.type
_entity_poly.pdbx_seq_one_letter_code
_entity_poly.pdbx_strand_id
1 'polypeptide(L)'
;MLAPYRMPAPSPKPASGPSYHVYLLVVWTLVVGFTGAINTWADLVIKIWQFGQLAQMTAQYKDSPAPARYASVDAAVATARRAEPGMTPAFIAFPGSSFSSKNHYAIFMRGNTPLTSRLWKPALIDVETGKLTDSRELPWYVAMLLLSQPLHFGDYGGMLLKIVWAALDLITIAVLGAGLYLWLRRRRSRISVARMIAASSHDPEFAAGPT
;
A
#
# COMPACT_ATOMS: atom_id res chain seq x y z
N MET A 1 -4.33 65.75 -40.61
CA MET A 1 -4.96 65.01 -39.48
C MET A 1 -4.42 63.61 -39.51
N LEU A 2 -3.41 63.27 -38.65
CA LEU A 2 -2.84 61.95 -38.58
C LEU A 2 -3.69 61.12 -37.59
N ALA A 3 -4.20 59.96 -38.06
CA ALA A 3 -4.96 59.03 -37.23
C ALA A 3 -4.03 58.42 -36.13
N PRO A 4 -4.50 58.28 -34.88
CA PRO A 4 -3.68 57.70 -33.82
C PRO A 4 -3.38 56.25 -34.11
N TYR A 5 -2.11 55.87 -34.07
CA TYR A 5 -1.62 54.48 -34.20
C TYR A 5 -2.09 53.67 -32.99
N ARG A 6 -2.96 52.70 -33.24
CA ARG A 6 -3.46 51.75 -32.24
C ARG A 6 -2.51 50.57 -32.17
N MET A 7 -1.75 50.44 -31.08
CA MET A 7 -0.94 49.25 -30.86
C MET A 7 -1.81 47.97 -30.86
N PRO A 8 -1.39 46.92 -31.57
CA PRO A 8 -2.08 45.66 -31.49
C PRO A 8 -2.05 45.09 -30.08
N ALA A 9 -3.15 44.54 -29.64
CA ALA A 9 -3.24 43.89 -28.33
C ALA A 9 -2.22 42.74 -28.25
N PRO A 10 -1.53 42.54 -27.10
CA PRO A 10 -0.59 41.48 -26.92
C PRO A 10 -1.30 40.12 -27.13
N SER A 11 -0.71 39.26 -27.94
CA SER A 11 -1.23 37.88 -28.17
C SER A 11 -1.34 37.15 -26.83
N PRO A 12 -2.44 36.41 -26.59
CA PRO A 12 -2.55 35.60 -25.39
C PRO A 12 -1.42 34.58 -25.33
N LYS A 13 -0.66 34.59 -24.23
CA LYS A 13 0.37 33.57 -24.00
C LYS A 13 -0.30 32.20 -24.00
N PRO A 14 0.23 31.20 -24.71
CA PRO A 14 -0.30 29.83 -24.65
C PRO A 14 -0.32 29.39 -23.21
N ALA A 15 -1.43 28.84 -22.75
CA ALA A 15 -1.52 28.24 -21.43
C ALA A 15 -0.46 27.14 -21.35
N SER A 16 0.57 27.36 -20.51
CA SER A 16 1.56 26.34 -20.23
C SER A 16 0.85 25.17 -19.55
N GLY A 17 0.81 24.03 -20.19
CA GLY A 17 0.32 22.79 -19.58
C GLY A 17 1.12 22.48 -18.29
N PRO A 18 0.58 21.62 -17.42
CA PRO A 18 1.26 21.25 -16.19
C PRO A 18 2.65 20.69 -16.50
N SER A 19 3.65 21.14 -15.74
CA SER A 19 5.03 20.70 -15.92
C SER A 19 5.18 19.19 -15.67
N TYR A 20 6.17 18.53 -16.29
CA TYR A 20 6.44 17.10 -16.10
C TYR A 20 6.56 16.70 -14.63
N HIS A 21 7.03 17.60 -13.77
CA HIS A 21 7.13 17.39 -12.32
C HIS A 21 5.75 17.17 -11.66
N VAL A 22 4.71 17.87 -12.13
CA VAL A 22 3.33 17.68 -11.63
C VAL A 22 2.82 16.30 -12.01
N TYR A 23 3.01 15.87 -13.26
CA TYR A 23 2.61 14.52 -13.68
C TYR A 23 3.33 13.43 -12.89
N LEU A 24 4.63 13.58 -12.68
CA LEU A 24 5.42 12.63 -11.88
C LEU A 24 4.91 12.52 -10.45
N LEU A 25 4.65 13.66 -9.78
CA LEU A 25 4.08 13.69 -8.43
C LEU A 25 2.69 13.07 -8.37
N VAL A 26 1.83 13.35 -9.35
CA VAL A 26 0.49 12.77 -9.41
C VAL A 26 0.55 11.24 -9.56
N VAL A 27 1.33 10.74 -10.51
CA VAL A 27 1.49 9.29 -10.72
C VAL A 27 2.05 8.63 -9.47
N TRP A 28 3.09 9.20 -8.87
CA TRP A 28 3.68 8.68 -7.65
C TRP A 28 2.69 8.67 -6.48
N THR A 29 1.94 9.76 -6.27
CA THR A 29 0.91 9.84 -5.22
C THR A 29 -0.19 8.81 -5.42
N LEU A 30 -0.60 8.58 -6.67
CA LEU A 30 -1.59 7.54 -7.00
C LEU A 30 -1.05 6.14 -6.69
N VAL A 31 0.20 5.84 -7.06
CA VAL A 31 0.83 4.54 -6.78
C VAL A 31 0.92 4.33 -5.27
N VAL A 32 1.48 5.27 -4.52
CA VAL A 32 1.66 5.14 -3.07
C VAL A 32 0.31 5.13 -2.34
N GLY A 33 -0.63 5.97 -2.76
CA GLY A 33 -1.98 6.02 -2.18
C GLY A 33 -2.76 4.73 -2.40
N PHE A 34 -2.76 4.20 -3.63
CA PHE A 34 -3.46 2.96 -3.97
C PHE A 34 -2.83 1.74 -3.27
N THR A 35 -1.50 1.63 -3.31
CA THR A 35 -0.78 0.53 -2.63
C THR A 35 -0.90 0.63 -1.11
N GLY A 36 -0.91 1.84 -0.54
CA GLY A 36 -1.17 2.08 0.87
C GLY A 36 -2.56 1.64 1.30
N ALA A 37 -3.59 1.91 0.47
CA ALA A 37 -4.94 1.41 0.71
C ALA A 37 -4.99 -0.12 0.73
N ILE A 38 -4.34 -0.80 -0.23
CA ILE A 38 -4.24 -2.27 -0.24
C ILE A 38 -3.55 -2.76 1.03
N ASN A 39 -2.44 -2.17 1.42
CA ASN A 39 -1.67 -2.56 2.60
C ASN A 39 -2.45 -2.37 3.92
N THR A 40 -3.35 -1.40 3.98
CA THR A 40 -4.25 -1.19 5.14
C THR A 40 -5.17 -2.39 5.36
N TRP A 41 -5.54 -3.12 4.30
CA TRP A 41 -6.39 -4.31 4.37
C TRP A 41 -5.61 -5.62 4.48
N ALA A 42 -4.28 -5.56 4.70
CA ALA A 42 -3.40 -6.73 4.71
C ALA A 42 -3.89 -7.83 5.67
N ASP A 43 -4.25 -7.48 6.90
CA ASP A 43 -4.71 -8.45 7.90
C ASP A 43 -6.00 -9.16 7.46
N LEU A 44 -6.93 -8.41 6.85
CA LEU A 44 -8.16 -8.99 6.34
C LEU A 44 -7.90 -9.93 5.16
N VAL A 45 -7.05 -9.51 4.22
CA VAL A 45 -6.64 -10.31 3.06
C VAL A 45 -5.99 -11.63 3.51
N ILE A 46 -5.09 -11.57 4.47
CA ILE A 46 -4.45 -12.76 5.04
C ILE A 46 -5.46 -13.67 5.75
N LYS A 47 -6.39 -13.13 6.51
CA LYS A 47 -7.46 -13.92 7.14
C LYS A 47 -8.35 -14.62 6.11
N ILE A 48 -8.75 -13.92 5.04
CA ILE A 48 -9.51 -14.52 3.94
C ILE A 48 -8.74 -15.71 3.32
N TRP A 49 -7.42 -15.55 3.11
CA TRP A 49 -6.58 -16.63 2.63
C TRP A 49 -6.48 -17.81 3.62
N GLN A 50 -6.32 -17.51 4.91
CA GLN A 50 -6.25 -18.55 5.96
C GLN A 50 -7.52 -19.39 6.03
N PHE A 51 -8.69 -18.74 6.08
CA PHE A 51 -9.99 -19.43 6.13
C PHE A 51 -10.42 -20.05 4.79
N GLY A 52 -9.85 -19.58 3.70
CA GLY A 52 -10.11 -20.06 2.34
C GLY A 52 -9.10 -21.14 1.91
N GLN A 53 -8.09 -20.72 1.15
CA GLN A 53 -7.15 -21.64 0.51
C GLN A 53 -6.32 -22.45 1.51
N LEU A 54 -5.75 -21.82 2.55
CA LEU A 54 -4.93 -22.56 3.53
C LEU A 54 -5.76 -23.62 4.25
N ALA A 55 -6.99 -23.29 4.65
CA ALA A 55 -7.89 -24.26 5.28
C ALA A 55 -8.22 -25.44 4.34
N GLN A 56 -8.40 -25.19 3.04
CA GLN A 56 -8.59 -26.26 2.06
C GLN A 56 -7.35 -27.14 1.90
N MET A 57 -6.16 -26.53 1.81
CA MET A 57 -4.89 -27.27 1.67
C MET A 57 -4.58 -28.15 2.89
N THR A 58 -5.10 -27.79 4.07
CA THR A 58 -4.87 -28.52 5.33
C THR A 58 -6.08 -29.29 5.81
N ALA A 59 -7.15 -29.39 5.01
CA ALA A 59 -8.44 -29.96 5.43
C ALA A 59 -8.34 -31.37 5.99
N GLN A 60 -7.50 -32.22 5.40
CA GLN A 60 -7.27 -33.59 5.85
C GLN A 60 -6.66 -33.71 7.25
N TYR A 61 -6.04 -32.62 7.78
CA TYR A 61 -5.40 -32.58 9.10
C TYR A 61 -6.25 -31.83 10.14
N LYS A 62 -7.47 -31.43 9.81
CA LYS A 62 -8.31 -30.61 10.70
C LYS A 62 -8.50 -31.25 12.07
N ASP A 63 -8.80 -32.55 12.07
CA ASP A 63 -9.08 -33.31 13.28
C ASP A 63 -7.88 -34.19 13.72
N SER A 64 -6.72 -34.03 13.07
CA SER A 64 -5.49 -34.71 13.45
C SER A 64 -4.99 -34.23 14.81
N PRO A 65 -4.44 -35.12 15.66
CA PRO A 65 -3.79 -34.72 16.90
C PRO A 65 -2.61 -33.78 16.63
N ALA A 66 -2.09 -33.17 17.68
CA ALA A 66 -0.83 -32.46 17.59
C ALA A 66 0.31 -33.46 17.23
N PRO A 67 1.29 -33.04 16.42
CA PRO A 67 2.38 -33.91 16.00
C PRO A 67 3.20 -34.39 17.19
N ALA A 68 3.49 -35.70 17.24
CA ALA A 68 4.28 -36.30 18.30
C ALA A 68 5.79 -36.04 18.11
N ARG A 69 6.22 -35.79 16.88
CA ARG A 69 7.61 -35.50 16.51
C ARG A 69 7.67 -34.56 15.33
N TYR A 70 8.83 -33.93 15.16
CA TYR A 70 9.07 -32.98 14.08
C TYR A 70 10.22 -33.48 13.22
N ALA A 71 9.99 -33.60 11.92
CA ALA A 71 11.03 -33.85 10.93
C ALA A 71 12.01 -32.66 10.89
N SER A 72 13.21 -32.90 10.41
CA SER A 72 14.22 -31.86 10.22
C SER A 72 13.71 -30.77 9.27
N VAL A 73 13.93 -29.52 9.64
CA VAL A 73 13.61 -28.35 8.78
C VAL A 73 14.37 -28.45 7.46
N ASP A 74 15.62 -28.93 7.48
CA ASP A 74 16.42 -29.10 6.26
C ASP A 74 15.79 -30.13 5.31
N ALA A 75 15.26 -31.24 5.86
CA ALA A 75 14.54 -32.24 5.07
C ALA A 75 13.27 -31.66 4.46
N ALA A 76 12.53 -30.85 5.22
CA ALA A 76 11.34 -30.16 4.73
C ALA A 76 11.68 -29.18 3.60
N VAL A 77 12.72 -28.37 3.75
CA VAL A 77 13.23 -27.45 2.72
C VAL A 77 13.68 -28.22 1.47
N ALA A 78 14.39 -29.34 1.64
CA ALA A 78 14.80 -30.19 0.52
C ALA A 78 13.57 -30.75 -0.24
N THR A 79 12.52 -31.13 0.48
CA THR A 79 11.26 -31.58 -0.12
C THR A 79 10.57 -30.47 -0.91
N ALA A 80 10.48 -29.26 -0.35
CA ALA A 80 9.90 -28.11 -1.04
C ALA A 80 10.68 -27.75 -2.32
N ARG A 81 12.01 -27.77 -2.28
CA ARG A 81 12.87 -27.55 -3.47
C ARG A 81 12.65 -28.57 -4.57
N ARG A 82 12.43 -29.84 -4.21
CA ARG A 82 12.13 -30.89 -5.19
C ARG A 82 10.73 -30.74 -5.78
N ALA A 83 9.77 -30.27 -4.99
CA ALA A 83 8.40 -30.03 -5.44
C ALA A 83 8.28 -28.82 -6.38
N GLU A 84 9.10 -27.79 -6.16
CA GLU A 84 9.06 -26.55 -6.91
C GLU A 84 10.42 -26.25 -7.57
N PRO A 85 10.77 -26.98 -8.63
CA PRO A 85 12.03 -26.78 -9.34
C PRO A 85 12.05 -25.40 -10.00
N GLY A 86 13.17 -24.68 -9.86
CA GLY A 86 13.30 -23.30 -10.37
C GLY A 86 12.87 -22.21 -9.40
N MET A 87 12.34 -22.57 -8.24
CA MET A 87 12.06 -21.63 -7.15
C MET A 87 13.06 -21.78 -6.00
N THR A 88 13.22 -20.72 -5.20
CA THR A 88 14.07 -20.71 -4.02
C THR A 88 13.25 -20.44 -2.75
N PRO A 89 13.58 -21.06 -1.60
CA PRO A 89 12.92 -20.75 -0.34
C PRO A 89 13.11 -19.27 0.03
N ALA A 90 12.01 -18.59 0.38
CA ALA A 90 12.02 -17.22 0.87
C ALA A 90 12.00 -17.18 2.40
N PHE A 91 11.07 -17.90 3.02
CA PHE A 91 10.96 -18.07 4.46
C PHE A 91 10.18 -19.34 4.82
N ILE A 92 10.23 -19.71 6.09
CA ILE A 92 9.54 -20.87 6.65
C ILE A 92 8.57 -20.39 7.72
N ALA A 93 7.30 -20.72 7.56
CA ALA A 93 6.31 -20.57 8.60
C ALA A 93 6.20 -21.87 9.39
N PHE A 94 6.49 -21.80 10.68
CA PHE A 94 6.50 -22.94 11.59
C PHE A 94 5.07 -23.40 11.94
N PRO A 95 4.91 -24.66 12.38
CA PRO A 95 3.64 -25.20 12.81
C PRO A 95 2.94 -24.31 13.84
N GLY A 96 1.63 -24.09 13.66
CA GLY A 96 0.83 -23.25 14.53
C GLY A 96 0.94 -21.75 14.30
N SER A 97 1.80 -21.29 13.35
CA SER A 97 1.84 -19.87 12.95
C SER A 97 0.64 -19.51 12.06
N SER A 98 0.39 -18.20 11.92
CA SER A 98 -0.69 -17.66 11.06
C SER A 98 -0.57 -18.04 9.58
N PHE A 99 0.58 -18.51 9.13
CA PHE A 99 0.85 -18.87 7.74
C PHE A 99 1.00 -20.36 7.52
N SER A 100 0.69 -21.18 8.55
CA SER A 100 0.76 -22.64 8.49
C SER A 100 -0.36 -23.27 9.32
N SER A 101 -0.43 -24.59 9.35
CA SER A 101 -1.26 -25.35 10.31
C SER A 101 -0.42 -25.92 11.44
N LYS A 102 -1.07 -26.50 12.44
CA LYS A 102 -0.37 -27.19 13.55
C LYS A 102 0.49 -28.37 13.11
N ASN A 103 0.18 -28.96 11.94
CA ASN A 103 0.80 -30.18 11.42
C ASN A 103 1.74 -29.95 10.24
N HIS A 104 2.01 -28.67 9.85
CA HIS A 104 2.81 -28.38 8.67
C HIS A 104 3.91 -27.35 8.92
N TYR A 105 5.06 -27.55 8.26
CA TYR A 105 5.92 -26.46 7.84
C TYR A 105 5.36 -25.88 6.54
N ALA A 106 5.11 -24.58 6.49
CA ALA A 106 4.79 -23.92 5.23
C ALA A 106 6.05 -23.21 4.72
N ILE A 107 6.62 -23.77 3.65
CA ILE A 107 7.83 -23.22 3.04
C ILE A 107 7.39 -22.36 1.87
N PHE A 108 7.55 -21.05 2.02
CA PHE A 108 7.21 -20.11 0.97
C PHE A 108 8.34 -20.04 -0.04
N MET A 109 8.06 -20.53 -1.25
CA MET A 109 8.98 -20.52 -2.37
C MET A 109 8.80 -19.25 -3.17
N ARG A 110 9.87 -18.68 -3.72
CA ARG A 110 9.86 -17.49 -4.58
C ARG A 110 10.52 -17.78 -5.93
N GLY A 111 10.05 -17.10 -6.97
CA GLY A 111 10.68 -17.20 -8.29
C GLY A 111 12.00 -16.42 -8.38
N ASN A 112 12.71 -16.60 -9.48
CA ASN A 112 14.07 -16.11 -9.70
C ASN A 112 14.13 -14.81 -10.52
N THR A 113 12.98 -14.27 -10.96
CA THR A 113 12.93 -12.98 -11.68
C THR A 113 12.59 -11.83 -10.74
N PRO A 114 12.88 -10.56 -11.08
CA PRO A 114 12.52 -9.41 -10.25
C PRO A 114 11.04 -9.36 -9.87
N LEU A 115 10.13 -9.74 -10.78
CA LEU A 115 8.70 -9.78 -10.51
C LEU A 115 8.31 -11.01 -9.70
N THR A 116 8.71 -12.21 -10.12
CA THR A 116 8.33 -13.48 -9.47
C THR A 116 9.00 -13.68 -8.12
N SER A 117 10.11 -12.97 -7.83
CA SER A 117 10.74 -12.97 -6.51
C SER A 117 9.84 -12.40 -5.40
N ARG A 118 8.80 -11.65 -5.78
CA ARG A 118 7.79 -11.08 -4.87
C ARG A 118 6.48 -11.89 -4.85
N LEU A 119 6.32 -12.84 -5.75
CA LEU A 119 5.20 -13.78 -5.78
C LEU A 119 5.63 -15.07 -5.09
N TRP A 120 5.04 -15.33 -3.96
CA TRP A 120 5.37 -16.49 -3.15
C TRP A 120 4.38 -17.62 -3.41
N LYS A 121 4.88 -18.84 -3.29
CA LYS A 121 4.10 -20.08 -3.41
C LYS A 121 4.34 -20.91 -2.16
N PRO A 122 3.31 -21.16 -1.30
CA PRO A 122 3.46 -21.99 -0.13
C PRO A 122 3.50 -23.49 -0.53
N ALA A 123 4.54 -24.19 -0.10
CA ALA A 123 4.64 -25.63 -0.09
C ALA A 123 4.43 -26.13 1.35
N LEU A 124 3.34 -26.83 1.59
CA LEU A 124 3.00 -27.41 2.90
C LEU A 124 3.67 -28.77 3.04
N ILE A 125 4.54 -28.88 4.02
CA ILE A 125 5.27 -30.12 4.33
C ILE A 125 4.78 -30.63 5.66
N ASP A 126 4.31 -31.86 5.69
CA ASP A 126 3.90 -32.56 6.90
C ASP A 126 5.08 -32.65 7.88
N VAL A 127 4.87 -32.22 9.11
CA VAL A 127 5.96 -32.08 10.09
C VAL A 127 6.46 -33.43 10.62
N GLU A 128 5.67 -34.48 10.58
CA GLU A 128 6.08 -35.80 11.07
C GLU A 128 6.79 -36.62 10.01
N THR A 129 6.29 -36.58 8.78
CA THR A 129 6.76 -37.42 7.67
C THR A 129 7.76 -36.72 6.76
N GLY A 130 7.84 -35.38 6.79
CA GLY A 130 8.65 -34.58 5.88
C GLY A 130 8.18 -34.62 4.42
N LYS A 131 6.97 -35.14 4.16
CA LYS A 131 6.39 -35.25 2.81
C LYS A 131 5.61 -33.98 2.44
N LEU A 132 5.56 -33.72 1.15
CA LEU A 132 4.71 -32.66 0.61
C LEU A 132 3.24 -33.04 0.79
N THR A 133 2.47 -32.17 1.43
CA THR A 133 1.01 -32.28 1.55
C THR A 133 0.32 -31.64 0.37
N ASP A 134 0.65 -30.35 0.12
CA ASP A 134 0.05 -29.56 -0.95
C ASP A 134 0.96 -28.39 -1.33
N SER A 135 0.85 -27.91 -2.56
CA SER A 135 1.51 -26.70 -3.02
C SER A 135 0.65 -26.01 -4.07
N ARG A 136 0.23 -24.78 -3.81
CA ARG A 136 -0.63 -24.00 -4.70
C ARG A 136 -0.14 -22.57 -4.81
N GLU A 137 -0.38 -21.97 -5.97
CA GLU A 137 -0.17 -20.54 -6.11
C GLU A 137 -1.11 -19.75 -5.21
N LEU A 138 -0.62 -18.64 -4.69
CA LEU A 138 -1.45 -17.74 -3.89
C LEU A 138 -2.56 -17.13 -4.74
N PRO A 139 -3.77 -16.94 -4.19
CA PRO A 139 -4.85 -16.28 -4.89
C PRO A 139 -4.45 -14.86 -5.32
N TRP A 140 -5.04 -14.36 -6.38
CA TRP A 140 -4.73 -13.05 -6.96
C TRP A 140 -4.78 -11.90 -5.95
N TYR A 141 -5.70 -11.94 -4.97
CA TYR A 141 -5.82 -10.89 -3.96
C TYR A 141 -4.65 -10.87 -2.96
N VAL A 142 -4.07 -12.04 -2.64
CA VAL A 142 -2.83 -12.14 -1.85
C VAL A 142 -1.63 -11.72 -2.70
N ALA A 143 -1.57 -12.13 -3.96
CA ALA A 143 -0.53 -11.71 -4.89
C ALA A 143 -0.52 -10.18 -5.06
N MET A 144 -1.68 -9.55 -5.17
CA MET A 144 -1.79 -8.07 -5.19
C MET A 144 -1.23 -7.43 -3.92
N LEU A 145 -1.52 -8.00 -2.74
CA LEU A 145 -0.95 -7.51 -1.47
C LEU A 145 0.58 -7.62 -1.48
N LEU A 146 1.12 -8.77 -1.89
CA LEU A 146 2.58 -8.99 -1.96
C LEU A 146 3.29 -8.06 -2.95
N LEU A 147 2.64 -7.72 -4.07
CA LEU A 147 3.18 -6.78 -5.05
C LEU A 147 3.02 -5.32 -4.59
N SER A 148 1.97 -5.01 -3.83
CA SER A 148 1.72 -3.65 -3.36
C SER A 148 2.78 -3.16 -2.37
N GLN A 149 3.27 -4.03 -1.50
CA GLN A 149 4.27 -3.68 -0.48
C GLN A 149 5.55 -3.09 -1.08
N PRO A 150 6.27 -3.79 -1.98
CA PRO A 150 7.49 -3.23 -2.56
C PRO A 150 7.23 -2.02 -3.47
N LEU A 151 6.05 -1.88 -4.08
CA LEU A 151 5.65 -0.68 -4.80
C LEU A 151 5.43 0.49 -3.84
N HIS A 152 4.82 0.26 -2.70
CA HIS A 152 4.58 1.29 -1.68
C HIS A 152 5.90 1.82 -1.10
N PHE A 153 6.86 0.93 -0.84
CA PHE A 153 8.14 1.28 -0.22
C PHE A 153 9.30 1.51 -1.20
N GLY A 154 9.05 1.47 -2.51
CA GLY A 154 10.08 1.65 -3.53
C GLY A 154 11.13 0.52 -3.57
N ASP A 155 10.77 -0.70 -3.15
CA ASP A 155 11.72 -1.82 -2.99
C ASP A 155 11.91 -2.66 -4.27
N TYR A 156 11.78 -2.07 -5.46
CA TYR A 156 12.05 -2.72 -6.74
C TYR A 156 13.38 -2.32 -7.39
N GLY A 157 13.92 -1.16 -7.05
CA GLY A 157 15.09 -0.57 -7.72
C GLY A 157 16.30 -0.38 -6.80
N GLY A 158 16.39 -1.15 -5.71
CA GLY A 158 17.50 -1.04 -4.77
C GLY A 158 17.54 0.28 -4.01
N MET A 159 18.71 0.64 -3.48
CA MET A 159 18.88 1.81 -2.61
C MET A 159 18.55 3.13 -3.31
N LEU A 160 18.90 3.28 -4.59
CA LEU A 160 18.66 4.52 -5.34
C LEU A 160 17.15 4.84 -5.41
N LEU A 161 16.33 3.84 -5.74
CA LEU A 161 14.88 4.04 -5.81
C LEU A 161 14.28 4.36 -4.44
N LYS A 162 14.76 3.72 -3.37
CA LYS A 162 14.34 4.03 -1.99
C LYS A 162 14.62 5.48 -1.59
N ILE A 163 15.79 6.02 -1.99
CA ILE A 163 16.13 7.42 -1.75
C ILE A 163 15.18 8.36 -2.51
N VAL A 164 14.89 8.05 -3.77
CA VAL A 164 13.94 8.82 -4.57
C VAL A 164 12.55 8.78 -3.94
N TRP A 165 12.08 7.60 -3.49
CA TRP A 165 10.81 7.45 -2.79
C TRP A 165 10.75 8.29 -1.52
N ALA A 166 11.77 8.21 -0.68
CA ALA A 166 11.85 9.02 0.56
C ALA A 166 11.85 10.54 0.28
N ALA A 167 12.52 10.98 -0.78
CA ALA A 167 12.49 12.40 -1.18
C ALA A 167 11.10 12.84 -1.63
N LEU A 168 10.40 12.02 -2.41
CA LEU A 168 9.03 12.28 -2.85
C LEU A 168 8.04 12.28 -1.66
N ASP A 169 8.23 11.40 -0.68
CA ASP A 169 7.46 11.39 0.56
C ASP A 169 7.60 12.71 1.31
N LEU A 170 8.84 13.20 1.51
CA LEU A 170 9.09 14.48 2.17
C LEU A 170 8.44 15.66 1.44
N ILE A 171 8.51 15.69 0.11
CA ILE A 171 7.85 16.72 -0.71
C ILE A 171 6.33 16.66 -0.49
N THR A 172 5.76 15.46 -0.51
CA THR A 172 4.32 15.26 -0.31
C THR A 172 3.87 15.71 1.08
N ILE A 173 4.63 15.38 2.14
CA ILE A 173 4.37 15.83 3.50
C ILE A 173 4.38 17.36 3.57
N ALA A 174 5.36 18.02 2.94
CA ALA A 174 5.44 19.47 2.90
C ALA A 174 4.23 20.11 2.19
N VAL A 175 3.82 19.56 1.04
CA VAL A 175 2.66 20.04 0.27
C VAL A 175 1.35 19.84 1.06
N LEU A 176 1.15 18.65 1.63
CA LEU A 176 -0.05 18.35 2.43
C LEU A 176 -0.09 19.22 3.70
N GLY A 177 1.04 19.40 4.38
CA GLY A 177 1.16 20.25 5.56
C GLY A 177 0.83 21.72 5.24
N ALA A 178 1.36 22.25 4.13
CA ALA A 178 1.04 23.59 3.66
C ALA A 178 -0.45 23.72 3.30
N GLY A 179 -1.02 22.76 2.61
CA GLY A 179 -2.45 22.71 2.28
C GLY A 179 -3.34 22.70 3.52
N LEU A 180 -3.02 21.86 4.50
CA LEU A 180 -3.73 21.78 5.77
C LEU A 180 -3.63 23.10 6.57
N TYR A 181 -2.42 23.69 6.63
CA TYR A 181 -2.21 24.98 7.28
C TYR A 181 -3.08 26.08 6.66
N LEU A 182 -3.08 26.19 5.33
CA LEU A 182 -3.89 27.18 4.61
C LEU A 182 -5.41 26.93 4.82
N TRP A 183 -5.84 25.68 4.82
CA TRP A 183 -7.23 25.33 5.08
C TRP A 183 -7.66 25.72 6.49
N LEU A 184 -6.86 25.41 7.52
CA LEU A 184 -7.13 25.78 8.91
C LEU A 184 -7.16 27.29 9.10
N ARG A 185 -6.23 28.03 8.46
CA ARG A 185 -6.19 29.50 8.50
C ARG A 185 -7.46 30.09 7.89
N ARG A 186 -7.88 29.60 6.71
CA ARG A 186 -9.12 30.07 6.07
C ARG A 186 -10.37 29.76 6.91
N ARG A 187 -10.42 28.59 7.54
CA ARG A 187 -11.52 28.22 8.43
C ARG A 187 -11.61 29.15 9.63
N ARG A 188 -10.49 29.49 10.26
CA ARG A 188 -10.44 30.42 11.42
C ARG A 188 -10.92 31.81 11.02
N SER A 189 -10.48 32.33 9.87
CA SER A 189 -10.91 33.71 9.43
C SER A 189 -12.40 33.74 9.13
N ARG A 190 -13.01 32.71 8.56
CA ARG A 190 -14.46 32.65 8.33
C ARG A 190 -15.26 32.63 9.64
N ILE A 191 -14.78 31.93 10.66
CA ILE A 191 -15.43 31.90 11.98
C ILE A 191 -15.34 33.28 12.66
N SER A 192 -14.18 33.98 12.56
CA SER A 192 -14.03 35.31 13.15
C SER A 192 -14.92 36.35 12.48
N VAL A 193 -15.04 36.34 11.14
CA VAL A 193 -15.95 37.20 10.39
C VAL A 193 -17.41 36.95 10.77
N ALA A 194 -17.81 35.65 10.82
CA ALA A 194 -19.18 35.29 11.22
C ALA A 194 -19.51 35.78 12.65
N ARG A 195 -18.55 35.69 13.59
CA ARG A 195 -18.71 36.20 14.95
C ARG A 195 -18.82 37.75 14.99
N MET A 196 -18.05 38.47 14.21
CA MET A 196 -18.14 39.92 14.13
C MET A 196 -19.49 40.37 13.58
N ILE A 197 -20.00 39.74 12.52
CA ILE A 197 -21.32 40.00 11.96
C ILE A 197 -22.43 39.74 12.99
N ALA A 198 -22.35 38.61 13.70
CA ALA A 198 -23.32 38.28 14.75
C ALA A 198 -23.28 39.27 15.95
N ALA A 199 -22.10 39.79 16.31
CA ALA A 199 -21.96 40.78 17.35
C ALA A 199 -22.52 42.16 16.92
N SER A 200 -22.29 42.57 15.67
CA SER A 200 -22.84 43.84 15.15
C SER A 200 -24.35 43.83 14.96
N SER A 201 -24.96 42.68 14.73
CA SER A 201 -26.42 42.54 14.65
C SER A 201 -27.13 42.58 16.02
N HIS A 202 -26.40 42.45 17.13
CA HIS A 202 -26.94 42.50 18.50
C HIS A 202 -26.71 43.85 19.18
N ASP A 203 -26.11 44.86 18.49
CA ASP A 203 -25.86 46.17 19.05
C ASP A 203 -27.12 47.03 18.84
N PRO A 204 -27.88 47.38 19.90
CA PRO A 204 -29.13 48.14 19.81
C PRO A 204 -28.93 49.58 19.34
N GLU A 205 -27.73 50.12 19.38
CA GLU A 205 -27.38 51.49 18.95
C GLU A 205 -27.48 51.66 17.43
N PHE A 206 -27.42 50.60 16.64
CA PHE A 206 -27.55 50.61 15.18
C PHE A 206 -29.02 50.59 14.70
N ALA A 207 -29.97 50.31 15.60
CA ALA A 207 -31.39 50.26 15.30
C ALA A 207 -32.10 51.63 15.51
N ALA A 208 -31.42 52.61 16.17
CA ALA A 208 -31.93 53.96 16.34
C ALA A 208 -31.36 54.86 15.24
N GLY A 209 -32.02 54.89 14.06
CA GLY A 209 -31.74 55.86 13.01
C GLY A 209 -31.87 57.28 13.54
N PRO A 210 -31.12 58.28 12.95
CA PRO A 210 -31.20 59.69 13.38
C PRO A 210 -32.62 60.21 13.16
N THR A 211 -33.19 60.71 14.26
CA THR A 211 -34.44 61.48 14.25
C THR A 211 -34.26 62.82 13.56
#